data_a09e263ff6b9fd48dbb20e387a10f751
#
_entry.id   a09e263ff6b9fd48dbb20e387a10f751
#
_cell.length_a   1.000
_cell.length_b   1.000
_cell.length_c   1.000
_cell.angle_alpha   90.00
_cell.angle_beta   90.00
_cell.angle_gamma   90.00
#
_symmetry.space_group_name_H-M   'P 1'
#
loop_
_entity.id
_entity.type
_entity.pdbx_description
1 polymer ?
#
loop_
_entity_poly.entity_id
_entity_poly.type
_entity_poly.pdbx_seq_one_letter_code
_entity_poly.pdbx_strand_id
1 'polypeptide(L)'
;MNLKNLAGRAARRLKYQGWMLDVKCHPGTAKKKDASVLLFDTSMNSMNMGDSIIAHYCGRVLEQMLAGREPLRLPTHTLPKPEQLAQLRRAGTKIVCGTNLMTPHYEEFSNWKMPKNLRGYRDVLTLGVGWGYYCDDISPMSRFVYRTILSRKGLHSVRDSYTEGKFRDMGIENVVNTGCPTLWGLTPEHCAAIPKEKSRRVITTLTDYDRDYDRDRQMITLLREQYDEVYVWIQGAEDKDYLRELVDPDQVRIIPRSLEAYTEALKMGDLDYVGTRLHAGIHAMNLGVRTIILAVDNRAIEMGRDFHLPVIRRDELEEKLLPRIHSREPIAVRLPSAQIDAWKKQFATHIGG
;
A
#
# COMPACT_ATOMS: atom_id res chain seq x y z
N MET A 1 34.60 4.95 -12.54
CA MET A 1 33.40 4.10 -12.67
C MET A 1 33.74 2.74 -12.06
N ASN A 2 33.05 2.34 -10.99
CA ASN A 2 33.46 1.22 -10.12
C ASN A 2 33.13 -0.13 -10.81
N LEU A 3 34.11 -1.05 -10.90
CA LEU A 3 33.97 -2.40 -11.50
C LEU A 3 32.79 -3.21 -10.95
N LYS A 4 32.43 -3.05 -9.66
CA LYS A 4 31.25 -3.67 -9.05
C LYS A 4 29.93 -3.18 -9.69
N ASN A 5 29.86 -1.92 -10.10
CA ASN A 5 28.70 -1.36 -10.78
C ASN A 5 28.56 -1.87 -12.22
N LEU A 6 29.67 -2.11 -12.92
CA LEU A 6 29.68 -2.69 -14.26
C LEU A 6 29.22 -4.14 -14.25
N ALA A 7 29.75 -4.95 -13.32
CA ALA A 7 29.34 -6.36 -13.15
C ALA A 7 27.84 -6.47 -12.80
N GLY A 8 27.35 -5.61 -11.91
CA GLY A 8 25.94 -5.54 -11.58
C GLY A 8 25.04 -5.17 -12.77
N ARG A 9 25.45 -4.21 -13.62
CA ARG A 9 24.72 -3.86 -14.85
C ARG A 9 24.71 -4.99 -15.87
N ALA A 10 25.83 -5.69 -16.04
CA ALA A 10 25.92 -6.84 -16.93
C ALA A 10 25.02 -8.00 -16.46
N ALA A 11 25.04 -8.33 -15.17
CA ALA A 11 24.16 -9.35 -14.61
C ALA A 11 22.67 -9.02 -14.76
N ARG A 12 22.29 -7.75 -14.56
CA ARG A 12 20.92 -7.26 -14.79
C ARG A 12 20.50 -7.40 -16.25
N ARG A 13 21.40 -7.03 -17.19
CA ARG A 13 21.15 -7.15 -18.64
C ARG A 13 20.97 -8.60 -19.07
N LEU A 14 21.77 -9.53 -18.55
CA LEU A 14 21.64 -10.97 -18.79
C LEU A 14 20.32 -11.53 -18.24
N LYS A 15 19.90 -11.10 -17.05
CA LYS A 15 18.61 -11.46 -16.46
C LYS A 15 17.44 -10.99 -17.35
N TYR A 16 17.50 -9.76 -17.84
CA TYR A 16 16.50 -9.21 -18.75
C TYR A 16 16.42 -9.97 -20.08
N GLN A 17 17.58 -10.29 -20.68
CA GLN A 17 17.64 -11.09 -21.92
C GLN A 17 17.07 -12.49 -21.71
N GLY A 18 17.39 -13.15 -20.59
CA GLY A 18 16.82 -14.45 -20.23
C GLY A 18 15.30 -14.42 -20.08
N TRP A 19 14.74 -13.37 -19.50
CA TRP A 19 13.29 -13.20 -19.40
C TRP A 19 12.65 -12.94 -20.77
N MET A 20 13.25 -12.11 -21.60
CA MET A 20 12.78 -11.86 -22.97
C MET A 20 12.74 -13.14 -23.80
N LEU A 21 13.79 -13.98 -23.72
CA LEU A 21 13.85 -15.25 -24.41
C LEU A 21 12.78 -16.23 -23.91
N ASP A 22 12.61 -16.35 -22.59
CA ASP A 22 11.58 -17.24 -22.02
C ASP A 22 10.18 -16.86 -22.51
N VAL A 23 9.85 -15.58 -22.55
CA VAL A 23 8.55 -15.09 -23.04
C VAL A 23 8.37 -15.35 -24.54
N LYS A 24 9.42 -15.18 -25.36
CA LYS A 24 9.36 -15.43 -26.82
C LYS A 24 9.27 -16.90 -27.15
N CYS A 25 10.09 -17.74 -26.51
CA CYS A 25 10.11 -19.19 -26.78
C CYS A 25 8.89 -19.94 -26.26
N HIS A 26 8.13 -19.34 -25.36
CA HIS A 26 6.99 -19.96 -24.71
C HIS A 26 5.78 -18.99 -24.67
N PRO A 27 5.23 -18.64 -25.84
CA PRO A 27 4.03 -17.81 -25.92
C PRO A 27 2.82 -18.58 -25.36
N GLY A 28 2.74 -18.66 -24.04
CA GLY A 28 1.57 -19.06 -23.27
C GLY A 28 0.71 -20.19 -23.86
N THR A 29 1.15 -21.44 -23.80
CA THR A 29 0.22 -22.55 -23.89
C THR A 29 -0.64 -22.56 -22.65
N ALA A 30 -1.89 -22.18 -22.81
CA ALA A 30 -2.90 -22.25 -21.77
C ALA A 30 -3.11 -23.73 -21.37
N LYS A 31 -2.41 -24.19 -20.32
CA LYS A 31 -2.94 -25.35 -19.58
C LYS A 31 -4.30 -24.90 -19.06
N LYS A 32 -5.28 -25.82 -19.13
CA LYS A 32 -6.64 -25.59 -18.64
C LYS A 32 -6.57 -24.95 -17.27
N LYS A 33 -6.98 -23.67 -17.18
CA LYS A 33 -7.03 -22.94 -15.91
C LYS A 33 -8.15 -23.53 -15.09
N ASP A 34 -7.95 -23.70 -13.80
CA ASP A 34 -9.00 -24.11 -12.87
C ASP A 34 -9.75 -22.88 -12.31
N ALA A 35 -10.78 -23.11 -11.54
CA ALA A 35 -11.58 -22.03 -10.93
C ALA A 35 -10.91 -21.40 -9.69
N SER A 36 -9.67 -21.76 -9.36
CA SER A 36 -8.99 -21.25 -8.19
C SER A 36 -8.62 -19.77 -8.35
N VAL A 37 -8.67 -19.05 -7.24
CA VAL A 37 -8.22 -17.67 -7.13
C VAL A 37 -6.90 -17.66 -6.39
N LEU A 38 -5.94 -16.91 -6.91
CA LEU A 38 -4.64 -16.73 -6.31
C LEU A 38 -4.46 -15.25 -5.97
N LEU A 39 -4.10 -14.99 -4.71
CA LEU A 39 -3.80 -13.67 -4.19
C LEU A 39 -2.30 -13.53 -3.95
N PHE A 40 -1.68 -12.55 -4.60
CA PHE A 40 -0.36 -12.09 -4.19
C PHE A 40 -0.55 -11.15 -3.01
N ASP A 41 -0.20 -11.66 -1.83
CA ASP A 41 -0.41 -11.00 -0.54
C ASP A 41 0.85 -10.29 -0.10
N THR A 42 0.78 -8.97 -0.01
CA THR A 42 1.91 -8.11 0.35
C THR A 42 2.24 -8.11 1.84
N SER A 43 1.33 -8.62 2.69
CA SER A 43 1.59 -8.75 4.13
C SER A 43 2.45 -9.95 4.49
N MET A 44 2.47 -10.98 3.63
CA MET A 44 3.27 -12.18 3.88
C MET A 44 4.76 -11.85 3.87
N ASN A 45 5.42 -12.12 5.00
CA ASN A 45 6.83 -11.83 5.24
C ASN A 45 7.18 -10.32 5.18
N SER A 46 6.21 -9.43 5.34
CA SER A 46 6.46 -8.00 5.49
C SER A 46 6.88 -7.65 6.93
N MET A 47 7.85 -6.75 7.05
CA MET A 47 8.26 -6.19 8.33
C MET A 47 7.46 -4.91 8.69
N ASN A 48 6.52 -4.50 7.85
CA ASN A 48 5.71 -3.30 8.00
C ASN A 48 4.23 -3.67 8.22
N MET A 49 3.67 -3.36 9.38
CA MET A 49 2.26 -3.61 9.69
C MET A 49 1.29 -2.84 8.79
N GLY A 50 1.74 -1.80 8.09
CA GLY A 50 0.94 -1.13 7.05
C GLY A 50 0.50 -2.07 5.93
N ASP A 51 1.33 -3.04 5.57
CA ASP A 51 0.96 -4.06 4.58
C ASP A 51 -0.11 -5.03 5.14
N SER A 52 -0.09 -5.29 6.44
CA SER A 52 -1.15 -6.06 7.12
C SER A 52 -2.48 -5.32 7.13
N ILE A 53 -2.48 -3.99 7.32
CA ILE A 53 -3.67 -3.16 7.18
C ILE A 53 -4.22 -3.27 5.75
N ILE A 54 -3.38 -3.08 4.73
CA ILE A 54 -3.79 -3.19 3.33
C ILE A 54 -4.38 -4.57 3.04
N ALA A 55 -3.70 -5.64 3.45
CA ALA A 55 -4.15 -7.02 3.24
C ALA A 55 -5.49 -7.31 3.92
N HIS A 56 -5.73 -6.75 5.13
CA HIS A 56 -7.00 -6.86 5.83
C HIS A 56 -8.16 -6.28 4.99
N TYR A 57 -8.02 -5.05 4.51
CA TYR A 57 -9.08 -4.40 3.71
C TYR A 57 -9.24 -5.03 2.33
N CYS A 58 -8.15 -5.42 1.66
CA CYS A 58 -8.21 -6.18 0.42
C CYS A 58 -8.93 -7.52 0.62
N GLY A 59 -8.64 -8.22 1.73
CA GLY A 59 -9.30 -9.47 2.09
C GLY A 59 -10.82 -9.31 2.19
N ARG A 60 -11.29 -8.31 2.93
CA ARG A 60 -12.74 -8.01 3.06
C ARG A 60 -13.42 -7.74 1.71
N VAL A 61 -12.76 -7.00 0.83
CA VAL A 61 -13.28 -6.75 -0.53
C VAL A 61 -13.38 -8.05 -1.33
N LEU A 62 -12.33 -8.88 -1.27
CA LEU A 62 -12.28 -10.13 -2.02
C LEU A 62 -13.24 -11.19 -1.47
N GLU A 63 -13.44 -11.28 -0.16
CA GLU A 63 -14.45 -12.17 0.47
C GLU A 63 -15.86 -11.91 -0.08
N GLN A 64 -16.23 -10.63 -0.22
CA GLN A 64 -17.52 -10.24 -0.81
C GLN A 64 -17.63 -10.64 -2.29
N MET A 65 -16.51 -10.62 -3.03
CA MET A 65 -16.48 -10.86 -4.47
C MET A 65 -16.29 -12.33 -4.84
N LEU A 66 -15.66 -13.11 -3.97
CA LEU A 66 -15.29 -14.51 -4.27
C LEU A 66 -16.33 -15.53 -3.79
N ALA A 67 -17.47 -15.08 -3.28
CA ALA A 67 -18.59 -15.94 -2.84
C ALA A 67 -18.14 -17.11 -1.93
N GLY A 68 -17.30 -16.82 -0.94
CA GLY A 68 -16.80 -17.82 0.03
C GLY A 68 -15.64 -18.69 -0.47
N ARG A 69 -15.09 -18.44 -1.65
CA ARG A 69 -13.87 -19.12 -2.10
C ARG A 69 -12.65 -18.50 -1.42
N GLU A 70 -11.91 -19.29 -0.67
CA GLU A 70 -10.64 -18.84 -0.10
C GLU A 70 -9.55 -18.78 -1.17
N PRO A 71 -8.86 -17.63 -1.36
CA PRO A 71 -7.78 -17.53 -2.30
C PRO A 71 -6.52 -18.25 -1.79
N LEU A 72 -5.81 -18.90 -2.70
CA LEU A 72 -4.43 -19.33 -2.45
C LEU A 72 -3.57 -18.09 -2.28
N ARG A 73 -2.77 -18.00 -1.20
CA ARG A 73 -1.95 -16.82 -0.93
C ARG A 73 -0.47 -17.06 -1.25
N LEU A 74 0.14 -16.13 -1.97
CA LEU A 74 1.57 -16.11 -2.28
C LEU A 74 2.20 -14.79 -1.86
N PRO A 75 3.44 -14.81 -1.32
CA PRO A 75 4.14 -13.58 -0.95
C PRO A 75 4.56 -12.80 -2.19
N THR A 76 4.66 -11.47 -2.04
CA THR A 76 5.29 -10.60 -3.05
C THR A 76 6.75 -10.30 -2.72
N HIS A 77 7.10 -10.18 -1.44
CA HIS A 77 8.43 -9.75 -0.98
C HIS A 77 9.49 -10.86 -1.00
N THR A 78 9.07 -12.10 -1.16
CA THR A 78 9.95 -13.27 -1.29
C THR A 78 9.60 -14.09 -2.53
N LEU A 79 10.53 -14.92 -2.99
CA LEU A 79 10.24 -15.85 -4.08
C LEU A 79 9.29 -16.96 -3.60
N PRO A 80 8.29 -17.35 -4.40
CA PRO A 80 7.43 -18.46 -4.05
C PRO A 80 8.21 -19.78 -4.09
N LYS A 81 7.78 -20.74 -3.26
CA LYS A 81 8.33 -22.09 -3.25
C LYS A 81 7.98 -22.87 -4.52
N PRO A 82 8.71 -23.93 -4.89
CA PRO A 82 8.45 -24.72 -6.12
C PRO A 82 7.01 -25.24 -6.25
N GLU A 83 6.43 -25.74 -5.16
CA GLU A 83 5.05 -26.22 -5.11
C GLU A 83 4.03 -25.11 -5.38
N GLN A 84 4.29 -23.91 -4.89
CA GLN A 84 3.46 -22.73 -5.11
C GLN A 84 3.49 -22.26 -6.57
N LEU A 85 4.61 -22.47 -7.27
CA LEU A 85 4.71 -22.17 -8.71
C LEU A 85 3.78 -23.06 -9.56
N ALA A 86 3.52 -24.28 -9.14
CA ALA A 86 2.56 -25.17 -9.81
C ALA A 86 1.13 -24.65 -9.66
N GLN A 87 0.75 -24.22 -8.47
CA GLN A 87 -0.56 -23.58 -8.17
C GLN A 87 -0.73 -22.28 -8.97
N LEU A 88 0.29 -21.43 -8.99
CA LEU A 88 0.30 -20.17 -9.75
C LEU A 88 0.00 -20.38 -11.25
N ARG A 89 0.49 -21.46 -11.85
CA ARG A 89 0.26 -21.77 -13.26
C ARG A 89 -1.16 -22.22 -13.56
N ARG A 90 -1.84 -22.83 -12.61
CA ARG A 90 -3.21 -23.36 -12.75
C ARG A 90 -4.28 -22.33 -12.46
N ALA A 91 -4.01 -21.39 -11.55
CA ALA A 91 -5.01 -20.44 -11.10
C ALA A 91 -5.66 -19.66 -12.24
N GLY A 92 -6.99 -19.68 -12.27
CA GLY A 92 -7.81 -19.00 -13.26
C GLY A 92 -7.81 -17.49 -13.06
N THR A 93 -7.92 -17.04 -11.82
CA THR A 93 -7.89 -15.64 -11.45
C THR A 93 -6.67 -15.36 -10.56
N LYS A 94 -5.93 -14.31 -10.86
CA LYS A 94 -4.77 -13.88 -10.08
C LYS A 94 -4.90 -12.39 -9.77
N ILE A 95 -4.80 -12.05 -8.51
CA ILE A 95 -4.91 -10.68 -8.06
C ILE A 95 -3.70 -10.35 -7.20
N VAL A 96 -3.12 -9.16 -7.38
CA VAL A 96 -2.11 -8.63 -6.46
C VAL A 96 -2.71 -7.45 -5.71
N CYS A 97 -2.62 -7.52 -4.39
CA CYS A 97 -3.09 -6.46 -3.49
C CYS A 97 -2.02 -5.41 -3.25
N GLY A 98 -2.46 -4.19 -3.12
CA GLY A 98 -1.83 -2.92 -2.84
C GLY A 98 -0.42 -2.90 -2.27
N THR A 99 0.04 -1.81 -1.83
CA THR A 99 1.36 -1.30 -1.44
C THR A 99 2.15 -0.68 -2.60
N ASN A 100 3.33 -0.14 -2.32
CA ASN A 100 4.31 0.38 -3.31
C ASN A 100 5.00 -0.77 -4.04
N LEU A 101 4.26 -1.45 -4.91
CA LEU A 101 4.72 -2.67 -5.55
C LEU A 101 5.41 -2.42 -6.90
N MET A 102 4.95 -1.38 -7.62
CA MET A 102 5.47 -1.04 -8.93
C MET A 102 6.69 -0.13 -8.81
N THR A 103 7.70 -0.33 -9.64
CA THR A 103 8.94 0.45 -9.64
C THR A 103 9.37 0.82 -11.05
N PRO A 104 9.94 2.02 -11.26
CA PRO A 104 10.43 2.43 -12.57
C PRO A 104 11.65 1.63 -13.06
N HIS A 105 12.45 1.12 -12.14
CA HIS A 105 13.69 0.38 -12.43
C HIS A 105 13.68 -0.98 -11.72
N TYR A 106 12.91 -1.92 -12.26
CA TYR A 106 12.74 -3.27 -11.69
C TYR A 106 14.08 -4.00 -11.50
N GLU A 107 15.02 -3.75 -12.39
CA GLU A 107 16.38 -4.30 -12.36
C GLU A 107 17.23 -3.81 -11.19
N GLU A 108 16.91 -2.63 -10.65
CA GLU A 108 17.65 -2.05 -9.51
C GLU A 108 17.02 -2.46 -8.20
N PHE A 109 15.71 -2.26 -8.10
CA PHE A 109 14.95 -2.57 -6.91
C PHE A 109 13.51 -2.96 -7.27
N SER A 110 13.00 -4.00 -6.62
CA SER A 110 11.58 -4.34 -6.71
C SER A 110 11.12 -5.00 -5.42
N ASN A 111 9.97 -4.56 -4.92
CA ASN A 111 9.24 -5.20 -3.85
C ASN A 111 8.51 -6.47 -4.31
N TRP A 112 8.27 -6.62 -5.60
CA TRP A 112 7.67 -7.83 -6.15
C TRP A 112 8.75 -8.79 -6.67
N LYS A 113 9.13 -9.75 -5.84
CA LYS A 113 10.14 -10.75 -6.17
C LYS A 113 9.54 -11.82 -7.09
N MET A 114 10.07 -11.92 -8.31
CA MET A 114 9.62 -12.90 -9.29
C MET A 114 10.80 -13.79 -9.73
N PRO A 115 10.56 -15.09 -10.00
CA PRO A 115 11.57 -15.98 -10.56
C PRO A 115 11.95 -15.56 -11.98
N LYS A 116 13.03 -16.13 -12.51
CA LYS A 116 13.45 -15.87 -13.90
C LYS A 116 12.37 -16.23 -14.92
N ASN A 117 11.56 -17.24 -14.63
CA ASN A 117 10.47 -17.69 -15.50
C ASN A 117 9.14 -17.01 -15.09
N LEU A 118 8.64 -16.09 -15.91
CA LEU A 118 7.41 -15.33 -15.66
C LEU A 118 6.11 -16.03 -16.12
N ARG A 119 6.15 -17.25 -16.65
CA ARG A 119 4.97 -17.91 -17.24
C ARG A 119 3.78 -18.03 -16.29
N GLY A 120 4.05 -18.33 -15.02
CA GLY A 120 3.01 -18.41 -14.00
C GLY A 120 2.40 -17.05 -13.64
N TYR A 121 3.14 -15.98 -13.82
CA TYR A 121 2.77 -14.61 -13.43
C TYR A 121 1.92 -13.86 -14.46
N ARG A 122 1.49 -14.50 -15.56
CA ARG A 122 0.65 -13.85 -16.56
C ARG A 122 -0.80 -13.70 -16.10
N ASP A 123 -1.48 -12.71 -16.66
CA ASP A 123 -2.88 -12.39 -16.41
C ASP A 123 -3.18 -12.01 -14.95
N VAL A 124 -2.26 -11.29 -14.30
CA VAL A 124 -2.48 -10.75 -12.95
C VAL A 124 -3.29 -9.46 -13.04
N LEU A 125 -4.33 -9.34 -12.23
CA LEU A 125 -5.06 -8.11 -11.98
C LEU A 125 -4.47 -7.40 -10.75
N THR A 126 -4.56 -6.09 -10.72
CA THR A 126 -4.14 -5.29 -9.56
C THR A 126 -5.35 -4.81 -8.77
N LEU A 127 -5.18 -4.68 -7.44
CA LEU A 127 -6.13 -4.13 -6.50
C LEU A 127 -5.44 -3.08 -5.61
N GLY A 128 -5.58 -1.81 -5.96
CA GLY A 128 -5.04 -0.70 -5.20
C GLY A 128 -3.51 -0.63 -5.14
N VAL A 129 -2.81 -1.13 -6.16
CA VAL A 129 -1.33 -1.05 -6.19
C VAL A 129 -0.85 0.37 -6.42
N GLY A 130 0.35 0.68 -5.94
CA GLY A 130 0.96 1.98 -6.09
C GLY A 130 2.35 1.95 -6.69
N TRP A 131 2.78 3.11 -7.18
CA TRP A 131 4.13 3.36 -7.68
C TRP A 131 5.07 3.71 -6.53
N GLY A 132 6.29 3.17 -6.55
CA GLY A 132 7.22 3.23 -5.43
C GLY A 132 7.70 4.63 -5.07
N TYR A 133 8.07 5.42 -6.08
CA TYR A 133 8.60 6.77 -5.93
C TYR A 133 8.42 7.59 -7.22
N TYR A 134 8.54 8.90 -7.12
CA TYR A 134 8.48 9.77 -8.30
C TYR A 134 9.63 9.50 -9.26
N CYS A 135 9.34 9.46 -10.54
CA CYS A 135 10.33 9.28 -11.59
C CYS A 135 9.84 9.85 -12.93
N ASP A 136 10.76 10.31 -13.75
CA ASP A 136 10.47 10.82 -15.09
C ASP A 136 10.50 9.70 -16.13
N ASP A 137 11.31 8.67 -15.92
CA ASP A 137 11.49 7.57 -16.85
C ASP A 137 11.09 6.20 -16.27
N ILE A 138 10.74 5.29 -17.13
CA ILE A 138 10.47 3.89 -16.80
C ILE A 138 11.39 3.03 -17.66
N SER A 139 12.19 2.19 -17.02
CA SER A 139 13.16 1.35 -17.72
C SER A 139 12.50 0.38 -18.70
N PRO A 140 13.19 -0.01 -19.79
CA PRO A 140 12.70 -1.03 -20.70
C PRO A 140 12.40 -2.36 -20.00
N MET A 141 13.13 -2.68 -18.91
CA MET A 141 12.88 -3.89 -18.14
C MET A 141 11.59 -3.81 -17.33
N SER A 142 11.31 -2.70 -16.67
CA SER A 142 10.04 -2.50 -15.95
C SER A 142 8.84 -2.58 -16.91
N ARG A 143 8.91 -1.88 -18.04
CA ARG A 143 7.88 -1.96 -19.10
C ARG A 143 7.67 -3.40 -19.58
N PHE A 144 8.75 -4.13 -19.84
CA PHE A 144 8.66 -5.53 -20.28
C PHE A 144 8.03 -6.43 -19.21
N VAL A 145 8.49 -6.34 -17.96
CA VAL A 145 7.99 -7.18 -16.86
C VAL A 145 6.49 -6.92 -16.65
N TYR A 146 6.09 -5.67 -16.44
CA TYR A 146 4.69 -5.35 -16.13
C TYR A 146 3.75 -5.65 -17.30
N ARG A 147 4.12 -5.33 -18.54
CA ARG A 147 3.33 -5.69 -19.72
C ARG A 147 3.24 -7.20 -19.96
N THR A 148 4.16 -7.99 -19.40
CA THR A 148 4.16 -9.45 -19.51
C THR A 148 3.24 -10.10 -18.47
N ILE A 149 3.24 -9.57 -17.23
CA ILE A 149 2.53 -10.20 -16.12
C ILE A 149 1.11 -9.66 -15.93
N LEU A 150 0.88 -8.38 -16.21
CA LEU A 150 -0.43 -7.76 -16.02
C LEU A 150 -1.43 -8.19 -17.10
N SER A 151 -2.68 -8.35 -16.71
CA SER A 151 -3.76 -8.76 -17.61
C SER A 151 -4.01 -7.68 -18.67
N ARG A 152 -4.20 -8.10 -19.91
CA ARG A 152 -4.61 -7.21 -21.00
C ARG A 152 -6.12 -7.10 -21.16
N LYS A 153 -6.88 -7.94 -20.47
CA LYS A 153 -8.33 -8.09 -20.63
C LYS A 153 -9.09 -7.48 -19.45
N GLY A 154 -8.60 -7.70 -18.23
CA GLY A 154 -9.25 -7.23 -17.04
C GLY A 154 -8.81 -5.82 -16.64
N LEU A 155 -9.68 -5.10 -15.96
CA LEU A 155 -9.47 -3.74 -15.48
C LEU A 155 -8.54 -3.75 -14.27
N HIS A 156 -7.47 -2.97 -14.32
CA HIS A 156 -6.54 -2.79 -13.20
C HIS A 156 -7.01 -1.71 -12.25
N SER A 157 -6.89 -1.95 -10.96
CA SER A 157 -7.11 -0.96 -9.90
C SER A 157 -5.77 -0.48 -9.38
N VAL A 158 -5.57 0.83 -9.39
CA VAL A 158 -4.42 1.50 -8.80
C VAL A 158 -4.88 2.46 -7.71
N ARG A 159 -3.95 2.87 -6.84
CA ARG A 159 -4.31 3.59 -5.62
C ARG A 159 -4.31 5.11 -5.74
N ASP A 160 -3.71 5.67 -6.80
CA ASP A 160 -3.56 7.10 -7.01
C ASP A 160 -3.43 7.44 -8.51
N SER A 161 -3.68 8.70 -8.87
CA SER A 161 -3.63 9.17 -10.25
C SER A 161 -2.22 9.17 -10.83
N TYR A 162 -1.18 9.34 -10.01
CA TYR A 162 0.20 9.23 -10.47
C TYR A 162 0.50 7.81 -10.96
N THR A 163 0.10 6.79 -10.18
CA THR A 163 0.24 5.39 -10.58
C THR A 163 -0.57 5.08 -11.85
N GLU A 164 -1.79 5.62 -11.97
CA GLU A 164 -2.61 5.48 -13.19
C GLU A 164 -1.87 6.01 -14.42
N GLY A 165 -1.29 7.22 -14.32
CA GLY A 165 -0.47 7.81 -15.38
C GLY A 165 0.72 6.91 -15.76
N LYS A 166 1.42 6.32 -14.78
CA LYS A 166 2.55 5.42 -15.04
C LYS A 166 2.14 4.10 -15.71
N PHE A 167 0.94 3.59 -15.45
CA PHE A 167 0.39 2.45 -16.19
C PHE A 167 0.15 2.82 -17.66
N ARG A 168 -0.45 3.99 -17.93
CA ARG A 168 -0.66 4.51 -19.28
C ARG A 168 0.65 4.77 -20.01
N ASP A 169 1.66 5.34 -19.34
CA ASP A 169 3.02 5.52 -19.88
C ASP A 169 3.67 4.19 -20.32
N MET A 170 3.27 3.07 -19.70
CA MET A 170 3.69 1.74 -20.11
C MET A 170 2.83 1.13 -21.24
N GLY A 171 1.77 1.81 -21.69
CA GLY A 171 0.80 1.30 -22.67
C GLY A 171 -0.17 0.27 -22.06
N ILE A 172 -0.52 0.42 -20.79
CA ILE A 172 -1.55 -0.37 -20.08
C ILE A 172 -2.74 0.56 -19.89
N GLU A 173 -3.70 0.51 -20.83
CA GLU A 173 -4.84 1.42 -20.89
C GLU A 173 -6.03 0.96 -20.03
N ASN A 174 -6.12 -0.34 -19.74
CA ASN A 174 -7.19 -0.94 -18.93
C ASN A 174 -6.91 -0.76 -17.42
N VAL A 175 -6.82 0.49 -17.00
CA VAL A 175 -6.48 0.90 -15.62
C VAL A 175 -7.40 2.03 -15.15
N VAL A 176 -7.77 2.00 -13.87
CA VAL A 176 -8.55 3.04 -13.19
C VAL A 176 -8.00 3.30 -11.79
N ASN A 177 -8.03 4.56 -11.37
CA ASN A 177 -7.73 4.93 -9.99
C ASN A 177 -8.96 4.68 -9.10
N THR A 178 -8.92 3.60 -8.32
CA THR A 178 -9.96 3.26 -7.35
C THR A 178 -9.63 3.70 -5.93
N GLY A 179 -8.45 4.29 -5.73
CA GLY A 179 -7.88 4.40 -4.41
C GLY A 179 -7.41 3.06 -3.84
N CYS A 180 -6.78 3.12 -2.68
CA CYS A 180 -6.49 1.90 -1.92
C CYS A 180 -7.79 1.34 -1.33
N PRO A 181 -8.00 0.00 -1.30
CA PRO A 181 -9.16 -0.61 -0.65
C PRO A 181 -9.37 -0.19 0.81
N THR A 182 -8.34 0.27 1.48
CA THR A 182 -8.43 0.85 2.82
C THR A 182 -9.34 2.08 2.89
N LEU A 183 -9.55 2.80 1.77
CA LEU A 183 -10.43 3.97 1.70
C LEU A 183 -11.90 3.60 1.47
N TRP A 184 -12.21 2.42 0.91
CA TRP A 184 -13.55 2.13 0.36
C TRP A 184 -14.66 2.11 1.40
N GLY A 185 -14.31 2.02 2.70
CA GLY A 185 -15.25 2.14 3.81
C GLY A 185 -15.51 3.58 4.30
N LEU A 186 -14.73 4.56 3.83
CA LEU A 186 -14.84 5.96 4.25
C LEU A 186 -15.91 6.69 3.45
N THR A 187 -17.16 6.21 3.54
CA THR A 187 -18.31 6.85 2.89
C THR A 187 -18.57 8.24 3.50
N PRO A 188 -19.33 9.11 2.82
CA PRO A 188 -19.71 10.41 3.39
C PRO A 188 -20.39 10.30 4.76
N GLU A 189 -21.25 9.30 4.94
CA GLU A 189 -21.97 9.03 6.20
C GLU A 189 -20.98 8.61 7.31
N HIS A 190 -20.05 7.72 6.97
CA HIS A 190 -19.00 7.29 7.91
C HIS A 190 -18.10 8.47 8.31
N CYS A 191 -17.64 9.26 7.35
CA CYS A 191 -16.80 10.43 7.61
C CYS A 191 -17.53 11.50 8.44
N ALA A 192 -18.82 11.70 8.23
CA ALA A 192 -19.63 12.64 9.00
C ALA A 192 -19.77 12.28 10.49
N ALA A 193 -19.65 10.98 10.80
CA ALA A 193 -19.71 10.47 12.18
C ALA A 193 -18.36 10.59 12.93
N ILE A 194 -17.25 10.87 12.24
CA ILE A 194 -15.95 11.06 12.87
C ILE A 194 -15.96 12.38 13.67
N PRO A 195 -15.49 12.38 14.95
CA PRO A 195 -15.43 13.59 15.77
C PRO A 195 -14.66 14.73 15.09
N LYS A 196 -15.15 15.95 15.26
CA LYS A 196 -14.48 17.18 14.76
C LYS A 196 -13.63 17.85 15.83
N GLU A 197 -13.99 17.63 17.09
CA GLU A 197 -13.31 18.22 18.24
C GLU A 197 -12.00 17.46 18.53
N LYS A 198 -11.00 18.17 18.99
CA LYS A 198 -9.76 17.59 19.49
C LYS A 198 -10.05 16.72 20.71
N SER A 199 -9.50 15.53 20.73
CA SER A 199 -9.58 14.59 21.85
C SER A 199 -8.54 14.89 22.93
N ARG A 200 -8.63 14.21 24.08
CA ARG A 200 -7.64 14.34 25.16
C ARG A 200 -6.40 13.48 24.92
N ARG A 201 -6.53 12.40 24.17
CA ARG A 201 -5.48 11.41 23.88
C ARG A 201 -5.12 11.42 22.41
N VAL A 202 -3.87 11.03 22.11
CA VAL A 202 -3.42 10.87 20.72
C VAL A 202 -2.59 9.60 20.55
N ILE A 203 -2.81 8.90 19.43
CA ILE A 203 -1.85 7.90 18.94
C ILE A 203 -1.04 8.52 17.82
N THR A 204 0.27 8.36 17.88
CA THR A 204 1.19 8.73 16.80
C THR A 204 1.94 7.53 16.26
N THR A 205 2.54 7.70 15.09
CA THR A 205 3.43 6.73 14.45
C THR A 205 4.63 7.44 13.84
N LEU A 206 5.75 6.74 13.80
CA LEU A 206 6.99 7.19 13.18
C LEU A 206 7.26 6.40 11.89
N THR A 207 8.21 6.87 11.08
CA THR A 207 8.63 6.20 9.85
C THR A 207 10.13 5.94 9.86
N ASP A 208 10.52 4.73 10.23
CA ASP A 208 11.90 4.28 10.40
C ASP A 208 12.76 4.30 9.12
N TYR A 209 12.14 4.18 7.95
CA TYR A 209 12.82 4.19 6.65
C TYR A 209 12.92 5.60 6.01
N ASP A 210 12.34 6.62 6.63
CA ASP A 210 12.40 8.02 6.19
C ASP A 210 12.48 8.93 7.44
N ARG A 211 13.63 8.84 8.13
CA ARG A 211 13.87 9.51 9.41
C ARG A 211 14.14 10.99 9.20
N ASP A 212 13.46 11.82 9.96
CA ASP A 212 13.71 13.25 10.08
C ASP A 212 13.72 13.59 11.58
N TYR A 213 14.90 13.56 12.17
CA TYR A 213 15.07 13.67 13.63
C TYR A 213 14.51 14.96 14.20
N ASP A 214 14.65 16.06 13.48
CA ASP A 214 14.22 17.37 13.94
C ASP A 214 12.70 17.49 13.89
N ARG A 215 12.10 17.21 12.74
CA ARG A 215 10.64 17.30 12.56
C ARG A 215 9.88 16.26 13.34
N ASP A 216 10.38 15.04 13.43
CA ASP A 216 9.69 13.97 14.17
C ASP A 216 9.80 14.22 15.69
N ARG A 217 10.92 14.78 16.19
CA ARG A 217 11.03 15.25 17.58
C ARG A 217 10.09 16.41 17.85
N GLN A 218 10.01 17.39 16.95
CA GLN A 218 9.10 18.53 17.05
C GLN A 218 7.64 18.07 17.09
N MET A 219 7.26 17.10 16.23
CA MET A 219 5.93 16.49 16.26
C MET A 219 5.61 15.89 17.63
N ILE A 220 6.49 15.02 18.17
CA ILE A 220 6.24 14.38 19.47
C ILE A 220 6.15 15.44 20.60
N THR A 221 7.03 16.43 20.59
CA THR A 221 7.01 17.51 21.57
C THR A 221 5.68 18.26 21.53
N LEU A 222 5.24 18.67 20.34
CA LEU A 222 3.97 19.36 20.16
C LEU A 222 2.79 18.49 20.62
N LEU A 223 2.78 17.20 20.30
CA LEU A 223 1.72 16.30 20.74
C LEU A 223 1.66 16.18 22.27
N ARG A 224 2.81 16.13 22.95
CA ARG A 224 2.87 16.08 24.41
C ARG A 224 2.42 17.40 25.09
N GLU A 225 2.55 18.52 24.41
CA GLU A 225 2.04 19.81 24.89
C GLU A 225 0.53 19.94 24.70
N GLN A 226 -0.01 19.29 23.65
CA GLN A 226 -1.40 19.47 23.25
C GLN A 226 -2.35 18.38 23.80
N TYR A 227 -1.85 17.22 24.20
CA TYR A 227 -2.64 16.07 24.63
C TYR A 227 -2.24 15.59 26.02
N ASP A 228 -3.21 15.08 26.79
CA ASP A 228 -2.97 14.56 28.14
C ASP A 228 -2.13 13.27 28.12
N GLU A 229 -2.30 12.44 27.08
CA GLU A 229 -1.58 11.19 26.90
C GLU A 229 -1.20 10.99 25.43
N VAL A 230 0.06 10.63 25.22
CA VAL A 230 0.61 10.30 23.89
C VAL A 230 0.96 8.83 23.82
N TYR A 231 0.37 8.14 22.86
CA TYR A 231 0.68 6.75 22.53
C TYR A 231 1.49 6.70 21.26
N VAL A 232 2.47 5.80 21.18
CA VAL A 232 3.24 5.55 19.96
C VAL A 232 3.03 4.11 19.53
N TRP A 233 2.41 3.92 18.37
CA TRP A 233 2.31 2.58 17.80
C TRP A 233 3.55 2.23 17.00
N ILE A 234 4.18 1.10 17.37
CA ILE A 234 5.33 0.56 16.66
C ILE A 234 4.79 -0.21 15.44
N GLN A 235 4.95 0.35 14.24
CA GLN A 235 4.47 -0.23 12.99
C GLN A 235 5.59 -0.90 12.19
N GLY A 236 6.75 -0.26 12.06
CA GLY A 236 7.96 -0.77 11.42
C GLY A 236 8.86 -1.53 12.39
N ALA A 237 9.80 -2.29 11.86
CA ALA A 237 10.72 -3.09 12.69
C ALA A 237 11.66 -2.21 13.54
N GLU A 238 12.09 -1.08 12.99
CA GLU A 238 13.06 -0.17 13.62
C GLU A 238 12.40 1.06 14.27
N ASP A 239 11.06 1.20 14.21
CA ASP A 239 10.36 2.36 14.79
C ASP A 239 10.65 2.53 16.30
N LYS A 240 10.82 1.41 17.05
CA LYS A 240 11.10 1.47 18.48
C LYS A 240 12.49 2.04 18.79
N ASP A 241 13.48 1.66 18.01
CA ASP A 241 14.84 2.17 18.18
C ASP A 241 14.92 3.62 17.72
N TYR A 242 14.25 3.96 16.62
CA TYR A 242 14.12 5.34 16.17
C TYR A 242 13.42 6.23 17.23
N LEU A 243 12.34 5.75 17.86
CA LEU A 243 11.66 6.48 18.95
C LEU A 243 12.62 6.84 20.09
N ARG A 244 13.49 5.91 20.51
CA ARG A 244 14.47 6.13 21.59
C ARG A 244 15.50 7.22 21.28
N GLU A 245 15.75 7.46 20.00
CA GLU A 245 16.64 8.53 19.54
C GLU A 245 15.96 9.91 19.54
N LEU A 246 14.62 9.94 19.59
CA LEU A 246 13.82 11.17 19.55
C LEU A 246 13.38 11.66 20.91
N VAL A 247 12.96 10.75 21.79
CA VAL A 247 12.35 11.06 23.08
C VAL A 247 12.64 9.95 24.08
N ASP A 248 12.67 10.27 25.38
CA ASP A 248 12.69 9.27 26.44
C ASP A 248 11.41 8.41 26.35
N PRO A 249 11.52 7.10 26.18
CA PRO A 249 10.36 6.21 26.05
C PRO A 249 9.38 6.25 27.22
N ASP A 250 9.85 6.62 28.43
CA ASP A 250 8.99 6.74 29.62
C ASP A 250 8.03 7.94 29.54
N GLN A 251 8.25 8.85 28.59
CA GLN A 251 7.41 10.02 28.34
C GLN A 251 6.22 9.76 27.40
N VAL A 252 6.13 8.56 26.85
CA VAL A 252 5.06 8.15 25.94
C VAL A 252 4.62 6.71 26.25
N ARG A 253 3.43 6.32 25.81
CA ARG A 253 2.92 4.96 25.99
C ARG A 253 3.11 4.18 24.70
N ILE A 254 3.85 3.07 24.74
CA ILE A 254 4.14 2.26 23.56
C ILE A 254 3.05 1.24 23.32
N ILE A 255 2.47 1.25 22.11
CA ILE A 255 1.59 0.20 21.60
C ILE A 255 2.46 -0.81 20.83
N PRO A 256 2.39 -2.13 21.16
CA PRO A 256 3.20 -3.15 20.50
C PRO A 256 2.96 -3.24 19.00
N ARG A 257 3.95 -3.80 18.26
CA ARG A 257 3.89 -4.01 16.82
C ARG A 257 2.96 -5.16 16.45
N SER A 258 1.68 -4.93 16.58
CA SER A 258 0.62 -5.84 16.14
C SER A 258 -0.57 -5.01 15.66
N LEU A 259 -1.26 -5.49 14.64
CA LEU A 259 -2.46 -4.81 14.11
C LEU A 259 -3.61 -4.91 15.12
N GLU A 260 -3.69 -6.03 15.84
CA GLU A 260 -4.68 -6.25 16.90
C GLU A 260 -4.50 -5.23 18.02
N ALA A 261 -3.27 -5.06 18.53
CA ALA A 261 -2.98 -4.10 19.60
C ALA A 261 -3.30 -2.66 19.17
N TYR A 262 -3.00 -2.31 17.92
CA TYR A 262 -3.34 -1.00 17.38
C TYR A 262 -4.85 -0.82 17.24
N THR A 263 -5.55 -1.82 16.70
CA THR A 263 -7.00 -1.80 16.55
C THR A 263 -7.71 -1.66 17.91
N GLU A 264 -7.26 -2.36 18.92
CA GLU A 264 -7.81 -2.23 20.29
C GLU A 264 -7.51 -0.86 20.90
N ALA A 265 -6.31 -0.33 20.68
CA ALA A 265 -5.98 1.01 21.15
C ALA A 265 -6.86 2.11 20.48
N LEU A 266 -7.19 1.97 19.21
CA LEU A 266 -8.09 2.90 18.51
C LEU A 266 -9.53 2.88 19.06
N LYS A 267 -9.95 1.82 19.77
CA LYS A 267 -11.29 1.71 20.39
C LYS A 267 -11.38 2.36 21.76
N MET A 268 -10.31 2.89 22.32
CA MET A 268 -10.31 3.51 23.67
C MET A 268 -11.26 4.73 23.79
N GLY A 269 -11.72 5.30 22.69
CA GLY A 269 -12.51 6.54 22.67
C GLY A 269 -11.72 7.76 23.10
N ASP A 270 -12.27 8.96 22.91
CA ASP A 270 -11.63 10.25 23.20
C ASP A 270 -10.15 10.27 22.75
N LEU A 271 -9.96 9.99 21.47
CA LEU A 271 -8.67 9.71 20.87
C LEU A 271 -8.55 10.31 19.48
N ASP A 272 -7.41 10.98 19.20
CA ASP A 272 -7.00 11.42 17.87
C ASP A 272 -5.88 10.51 17.34
N TYR A 273 -5.70 10.50 16.03
CA TYR A 273 -4.49 10.01 15.38
C TYR A 273 -3.74 11.17 14.73
N VAL A 274 -2.45 11.30 15.00
CA VAL A 274 -1.54 12.26 14.34
C VAL A 274 -0.22 11.54 14.09
N GLY A 275 0.13 11.24 12.83
CA GLY A 275 1.35 10.47 12.59
C GLY A 275 1.77 10.35 11.13
N THR A 276 2.95 9.78 10.91
CA THR A 276 3.63 9.74 9.60
C THR A 276 3.27 8.51 8.75
N ARG A 277 2.48 7.57 9.29
CA ARG A 277 2.10 6.34 8.59
C ARG A 277 0.70 6.45 7.98
N LEU A 278 0.63 6.61 6.67
CA LEU A 278 -0.61 6.79 5.91
C LEU A 278 -1.69 5.75 6.24
N HIS A 279 -1.36 4.45 6.14
CA HIS A 279 -2.38 3.40 6.33
C HIS A 279 -2.80 3.23 7.78
N ALA A 280 -1.95 3.60 8.75
CA ALA A 280 -2.37 3.70 10.15
C ALA A 280 -3.45 4.77 10.31
N GLY A 281 -3.23 5.97 9.76
CA GLY A 281 -4.24 7.04 9.79
C GLY A 281 -5.54 6.65 9.08
N ILE A 282 -5.46 5.99 7.92
CA ILE A 282 -6.66 5.52 7.22
C ILE A 282 -7.40 4.46 8.05
N HIS A 283 -6.70 3.55 8.71
CA HIS A 283 -7.31 2.57 9.62
C HIS A 283 -7.98 3.25 10.82
N ALA A 284 -7.34 4.27 11.39
CA ALA A 284 -7.93 5.08 12.46
C ALA A 284 -9.23 5.75 12.00
N MET A 285 -9.26 6.37 10.80
CA MET A 285 -10.49 6.92 10.23
C MET A 285 -11.60 5.87 10.06
N ASN A 286 -11.28 4.67 9.59
CA ASN A 286 -12.26 3.57 9.46
C ASN A 286 -12.84 3.12 10.82
N LEU A 287 -12.16 3.39 11.92
CA LEU A 287 -12.65 3.14 13.29
C LEU A 287 -13.26 4.40 13.94
N GLY A 288 -13.55 5.43 13.15
CA GLY A 288 -14.20 6.64 13.65
C GLY A 288 -13.28 7.59 14.42
N VAL A 289 -11.96 7.46 14.29
CA VAL A 289 -10.98 8.30 14.99
C VAL A 289 -10.60 9.51 14.15
N ARG A 290 -10.68 10.70 14.74
CA ARG A 290 -10.21 11.95 14.12
C ARG A 290 -8.72 11.83 13.80
N THR A 291 -8.34 12.20 12.58
CA THR A 291 -7.03 11.84 12.03
C THR A 291 -6.35 13.03 11.35
N ILE A 292 -5.05 13.17 11.56
CA ILE A 292 -4.14 14.03 10.80
C ILE A 292 -2.96 13.17 10.35
N ILE A 293 -2.65 13.17 9.06
CA ILE A 293 -1.55 12.38 8.48
C ILE A 293 -0.43 13.33 8.05
N LEU A 294 0.79 13.09 8.53
CA LEU A 294 1.97 13.80 8.06
C LEU A 294 2.61 13.04 6.91
N ALA A 295 2.59 13.64 5.72
CA ALA A 295 3.13 13.01 4.53
C ALA A 295 4.66 13.01 4.54
N VAL A 296 5.25 11.83 4.48
CA VAL A 296 6.69 11.61 4.35
C VAL A 296 7.09 11.13 2.96
N ASP A 297 6.14 10.66 2.16
CA ASP A 297 6.39 10.13 0.83
C ASP A 297 5.26 10.42 -0.16
N ASN A 298 5.46 10.04 -1.43
CA ASN A 298 4.52 10.25 -2.51
C ASN A 298 3.13 9.64 -2.26
N ARG A 299 3.03 8.56 -1.48
CA ARG A 299 1.74 7.87 -1.20
C ARG A 299 0.75 8.78 -0.51
N ALA A 300 1.20 9.42 0.57
CA ALA A 300 0.34 10.30 1.36
C ALA A 300 -0.01 11.56 0.56
N ILE A 301 0.95 12.11 -0.20
CA ILE A 301 0.74 13.29 -1.03
C ILE A 301 -0.29 13.00 -2.13
N GLU A 302 -0.09 11.94 -2.92
CA GLU A 302 -0.95 11.61 -4.05
C GLU A 302 -2.36 11.22 -3.60
N MET A 303 -2.48 10.34 -2.59
CA MET A 303 -3.78 9.96 -2.05
C MET A 303 -4.47 11.11 -1.33
N GLY A 304 -3.71 11.97 -0.65
CA GLY A 304 -4.22 13.19 -0.03
C GLY A 304 -4.87 14.11 -1.06
N ARG A 305 -4.19 14.33 -2.18
CA ARG A 305 -4.68 15.15 -3.29
C ARG A 305 -5.90 14.54 -3.98
N ASP A 306 -5.84 13.25 -4.34
CA ASP A 306 -6.88 12.60 -5.13
C ASP A 306 -8.18 12.40 -4.33
N PHE A 307 -8.08 12.12 -3.03
CA PHE A 307 -9.22 11.71 -2.20
C PHE A 307 -9.52 12.66 -1.03
N HIS A 308 -8.87 13.81 -0.96
CA HIS A 308 -9.04 14.81 0.11
C HIS A 308 -8.82 14.23 1.51
N LEU A 309 -7.77 13.41 1.68
CA LEU A 309 -7.41 12.93 3.00
C LEU A 309 -6.86 14.08 3.86
N PRO A 310 -6.97 14.00 5.20
CA PRO A 310 -6.46 15.00 6.12
C PRO A 310 -4.93 14.93 6.22
N VAL A 311 -4.25 15.30 5.15
CA VAL A 311 -2.80 15.21 4.99
C VAL A 311 -2.16 16.58 5.08
N ILE A 312 -1.08 16.68 5.85
CA ILE A 312 -0.15 17.80 5.90
C ILE A 312 1.22 17.28 5.46
N ARG A 313 1.96 18.03 4.66
CA ARG A 313 3.33 17.67 4.33
C ARG A 313 4.21 17.77 5.58
N ARG A 314 5.14 16.84 5.79
CA ARG A 314 6.03 16.89 6.98
C ARG A 314 6.90 18.16 7.03
N ASP A 315 7.27 18.72 5.87
CA ASP A 315 8.01 19.98 5.78
C ASP A 315 7.17 21.22 6.10
N GLU A 316 5.84 21.09 6.20
CA GLU A 316 4.91 22.14 6.63
C GLU A 316 4.44 21.96 8.09
N LEU A 317 5.02 21.02 8.84
CA LEU A 317 4.60 20.66 10.21
C LEU A 317 4.56 21.87 11.14
N GLU A 318 5.63 22.65 11.15
CA GLU A 318 5.78 23.80 12.06
C GLU A 318 4.66 24.82 11.88
N GLU A 319 4.27 25.07 10.64
CA GLU A 319 3.25 26.08 10.32
C GLU A 319 1.82 25.54 10.45
N LYS A 320 1.59 24.26 10.05
CA LYS A 320 0.24 23.74 9.82
C LYS A 320 -0.27 22.77 10.89
N LEU A 321 0.61 22.08 11.64
CA LEU A 321 0.14 21.03 12.53
C LEU A 321 -0.67 21.56 13.71
N LEU A 322 -0.19 22.58 14.41
CA LEU A 322 -0.89 23.14 15.56
C LEU A 322 -2.27 23.73 15.18
N PRO A 323 -2.39 24.57 14.14
CA PRO A 323 -3.69 25.02 13.66
C PRO A 323 -4.62 23.86 13.29
N ARG A 324 -4.10 22.78 12.66
CA ARG A 324 -4.90 21.63 12.28
C ARG A 324 -5.39 20.81 13.47
N ILE A 325 -4.59 20.67 14.52
CA ILE A 325 -5.00 20.02 15.78
C ILE A 325 -6.23 20.73 16.37
N HIS A 326 -6.27 22.04 16.33
CA HIS A 326 -7.37 22.86 16.88
C HIS A 326 -8.51 23.14 15.87
N SER A 327 -8.35 22.72 14.62
CA SER A 327 -9.39 22.88 13.60
C SER A 327 -10.56 21.93 13.85
N ARG A 328 -11.78 22.42 13.56
CA ARG A 328 -13.01 21.63 13.55
C ARG A 328 -13.43 21.22 12.15
N GLU A 329 -12.52 21.24 11.20
CA GLU A 329 -12.82 20.80 9.85
C GLU A 329 -13.20 19.31 9.83
N PRO A 330 -14.34 18.96 9.22
CA PRO A 330 -14.74 17.56 9.10
C PRO A 330 -13.79 16.80 8.19
N ILE A 331 -13.64 15.51 8.43
CA ILE A 331 -13.04 14.61 7.46
C ILE A 331 -14.05 14.40 6.33
N ALA A 332 -13.63 14.62 5.08
CA ALA A 332 -14.49 14.56 3.90
C ALA A 332 -13.77 13.85 2.75
N VAL A 333 -13.67 12.52 2.85
CA VAL A 333 -13.01 11.69 1.84
C VAL A 333 -13.87 11.61 0.58
N ARG A 334 -13.27 11.81 -0.59
CA ARG A 334 -13.91 11.65 -1.89
C ARG A 334 -13.59 10.28 -2.48
N LEU A 335 -14.55 9.37 -2.43
CA LEU A 335 -14.39 8.04 -3.00
C LEU A 335 -14.66 8.03 -4.51
N PRO A 336 -13.85 7.37 -5.33
CA PRO A 336 -14.08 7.17 -6.76
C PRO A 336 -15.07 6.00 -6.97
N SER A 337 -16.32 6.15 -6.50
CA SER A 337 -17.30 5.06 -6.43
C SER A 337 -17.56 4.42 -7.79
N ALA A 338 -17.65 5.21 -8.86
CA ALA A 338 -17.88 4.69 -10.21
C ALA A 338 -16.70 3.80 -10.69
N GLN A 339 -15.46 4.18 -10.38
CA GLN A 339 -14.26 3.38 -10.72
C GLN A 339 -14.18 2.11 -9.87
N ILE A 340 -14.53 2.20 -8.59
CA ILE A 340 -14.62 1.04 -7.68
C ILE A 340 -15.64 0.04 -8.22
N ASP A 341 -16.83 0.50 -8.58
CA ASP A 341 -17.90 -0.34 -9.10
C ASP A 341 -17.54 -0.95 -10.47
N ALA A 342 -16.90 -0.18 -11.34
CA ALA A 342 -16.40 -0.68 -12.62
C ALA A 342 -15.37 -1.81 -12.42
N TRP A 343 -14.44 -1.64 -11.47
CA TRP A 343 -13.47 -2.68 -11.16
C TRP A 343 -14.13 -3.93 -10.55
N LYS A 344 -15.08 -3.77 -9.65
CA LYS A 344 -15.82 -4.91 -9.05
C LYS A 344 -16.65 -5.67 -10.07
N LYS A 345 -17.29 -5.00 -10.99
CA LYS A 345 -18.20 -5.57 -12.01
C LYS A 345 -17.56 -6.66 -12.86
N GLN A 346 -16.25 -6.59 -13.14
CA GLN A 346 -15.56 -7.60 -13.94
C GLN A 346 -15.57 -9.00 -13.32
N PHE A 347 -15.82 -9.12 -12.02
CA PHE A 347 -15.86 -10.41 -11.32
C PHE A 347 -17.28 -11.00 -11.25
N ALA A 348 -18.33 -10.21 -11.46
CA ALA A 348 -19.72 -10.65 -11.40
C ALA A 348 -20.05 -11.73 -12.47
N THR A 349 -19.40 -11.66 -13.64
CA THR A 349 -19.57 -12.61 -14.74
C THR A 349 -18.84 -13.94 -14.53
N HIS A 350 -17.95 -14.05 -13.54
CA HIS A 350 -17.18 -15.25 -13.23
C HIS A 350 -17.80 -16.11 -12.12
N ILE A 351 -18.92 -15.65 -11.53
CA ILE A 351 -19.61 -16.33 -10.42
C ILE A 351 -20.81 -17.16 -10.91
N GLY A 352 -21.21 -17.02 -12.17
CA GLY A 352 -22.41 -17.64 -12.78
C GLY A 352 -22.13 -18.79 -13.74
N GLY A 353 -20.96 -19.41 -13.69
CA GLY A 353 -20.61 -20.55 -14.55
C GLY A 353 -20.17 -21.78 -13.76
#